data_8efe3d262f7f5c80433826c9c1e42b92
#
_entry.id   8efe3d262f7f5c80433826c9c1e42b92
#
_cell.length_a   1.000
_cell.length_b   1.000
_cell.length_c   1.000
_cell.angle_alpha   90.00
_cell.angle_beta   90.00
_cell.angle_gamma   90.00
#
_symmetry.space_group_name_H-M   'P 1'
#
loop_
_entity.id
_entity.type
_entity.pdbx_description
1 polymer ?
#
loop_
_entity_poly.entity_id
_entity_poly.type
_entity_poly.pdbx_seq_one_letter_code
_entity_poly.pdbx_strand_id
1 'polypeptide(L)'
;MEPSSIRSLVSCICLILCKQELVNDIWESSLVKKSFNLVLSFSMHDSGKVRRYVQDSIQPLLEYHAKNGFVFSSKQIVRQLDVLCKTFNEEDYHETIHYLVFVARICSLIHSSFYPLFFTTLLKVYCYYEELILDSSTSMPYVRLSLLTTYLDSY
;
A
#
# COMPACT_ATOMS: atom_id res chain seq x y z
N MET A 1 -19.84 4.31 -3.28
CA MET A 1 -20.03 4.57 -1.82
C MET A 1 -19.64 6.00 -1.52
N GLU A 2 -20.40 6.72 -0.68
CA GLU A 2 -20.01 8.07 -0.28
C GLU A 2 -18.75 8.08 0.56
N PRO A 3 -17.87 9.10 0.43
CA PRO A 3 -16.62 9.18 1.21
C PRO A 3 -16.80 9.15 2.73
N SER A 4 -17.93 9.65 3.23
CA SER A 4 -18.29 9.61 4.65
C SER A 4 -18.57 8.19 5.15
N SER A 5 -19.29 7.41 4.36
CA SER A 5 -19.61 6.00 4.66
C SER A 5 -18.34 5.13 4.65
N ILE A 6 -17.41 5.39 3.69
CA ILE A 6 -16.13 4.68 3.65
C ILE A 6 -15.31 4.95 4.92
N ARG A 7 -15.23 6.23 5.35
CA ARG A 7 -14.50 6.59 6.56
C ARG A 7 -15.05 5.88 7.80
N SER A 8 -16.39 5.87 7.97
CA SER A 8 -17.02 5.17 9.10
C SER A 8 -16.73 3.68 9.06
N LEU A 9 -16.82 3.05 7.88
CA LEU A 9 -16.53 1.62 7.71
C LEU A 9 -15.06 1.32 8.07
N VAL A 10 -14.13 2.10 7.55
CA VAL A 10 -12.69 1.93 7.83
C VAL A 10 -12.40 2.08 9.32
N SER A 11 -12.98 3.10 9.98
CA SER A 11 -12.83 3.26 11.44
C SER A 11 -13.32 2.03 12.20
N CYS A 12 -14.51 1.52 11.89
CA CYS A 12 -15.04 0.34 12.55
C CYS A 12 -14.15 -0.88 12.36
N ILE A 13 -13.70 -1.12 11.12
CA ILE A 13 -12.81 -2.26 10.84
C ILE A 13 -11.48 -2.11 11.58
N CYS A 14 -10.82 -0.95 11.51
CA CYS A 14 -9.55 -0.72 12.18
C CYS A 14 -9.67 -0.88 13.70
N LEU A 15 -10.75 -0.38 14.32
CA LEU A 15 -11.00 -0.56 15.76
C LEU A 15 -11.16 -2.03 16.15
N ILE A 16 -11.88 -2.81 15.34
CA ILE A 16 -12.05 -4.25 15.56
C ILE A 16 -10.70 -4.95 15.41
N LEU A 17 -9.93 -4.65 14.37
CA LEU A 17 -8.63 -5.25 14.11
C LEU A 17 -7.61 -4.93 15.22
N CYS A 18 -7.60 -3.69 15.74
CA CYS A 18 -6.74 -3.29 16.86
C CYS A 18 -7.05 -4.01 18.19
N LYS A 19 -8.22 -4.65 18.30
CA LYS A 19 -8.60 -5.43 19.48
C LYS A 19 -8.31 -6.92 19.34
N GLN A 20 -7.88 -7.37 18.17
CA GLN A 20 -7.53 -8.79 17.98
C GLN A 20 -6.20 -9.12 18.64
N GLU A 21 -6.14 -10.27 19.27
CA GLU A 21 -4.88 -10.83 19.77
C GLU A 21 -3.94 -11.18 18.61
N LEU A 22 -2.64 -11.02 18.80
CA LEU A 22 -1.63 -11.32 17.79
C LEU A 22 -1.38 -12.82 17.66
N VAL A 23 -2.42 -13.56 17.34
CA VAL A 23 -2.41 -15.01 17.12
C VAL A 23 -2.57 -15.29 15.63
N ASN A 24 -1.64 -16.06 15.05
CA ASN A 24 -1.62 -16.33 13.61
C ASN A 24 -2.93 -16.92 13.11
N ASP A 25 -3.54 -17.86 13.82
CA ASP A 25 -4.79 -18.51 13.40
C ASP A 25 -5.96 -17.51 13.27
N ILE A 26 -6.01 -16.51 14.15
CA ILE A 26 -7.02 -15.44 14.09
C ILE A 26 -6.79 -14.58 12.85
N TRP A 27 -5.53 -14.13 12.63
CA TRP A 27 -5.20 -13.21 11.53
C TRP A 27 -5.19 -13.87 10.15
N GLU A 28 -4.87 -15.16 10.06
CA GLU A 28 -4.99 -15.93 8.81
C GLU A 28 -6.42 -16.39 8.52
N SER A 29 -7.36 -16.20 9.46
CA SER A 29 -8.78 -16.48 9.22
C SER A 29 -9.31 -15.67 8.03
N SER A 30 -10.23 -16.27 7.26
CA SER A 30 -10.78 -15.65 6.05
C SER A 30 -11.42 -14.29 6.32
N LEU A 31 -12.11 -14.14 7.45
CA LEU A 31 -12.81 -12.91 7.81
C LEU A 31 -11.83 -11.77 8.11
N VAL A 32 -10.88 -11.99 9.01
CA VAL A 32 -9.90 -10.98 9.43
C VAL A 32 -9.04 -10.55 8.23
N LYS A 33 -8.58 -11.52 7.45
CA LYS A 33 -7.79 -11.26 6.25
C LYS A 33 -8.54 -10.43 5.19
N LYS A 34 -9.80 -10.78 4.92
CA LYS A 34 -10.63 -10.00 3.99
C LYS A 34 -10.89 -8.58 4.51
N SER A 35 -11.14 -8.43 5.82
CA SER A 35 -11.34 -7.12 6.44
C SER A 35 -10.09 -6.24 6.34
N PHE A 36 -8.92 -6.79 6.63
CA PHE A 36 -7.65 -6.07 6.49
C PHE A 36 -7.38 -5.67 5.04
N ASN A 37 -7.55 -6.60 4.08
CA ASN A 37 -7.35 -6.33 2.66
C ASN A 37 -8.37 -5.31 2.11
N LEU A 38 -9.60 -5.30 2.63
CA LEU A 38 -10.59 -4.27 2.30
C LEU A 38 -10.12 -2.88 2.75
N VAL A 39 -9.55 -2.75 3.93
CA VAL A 39 -8.96 -1.47 4.38
C VAL A 39 -7.80 -1.07 3.46
N LEU A 40 -6.92 -2.00 3.10
CA LEU A 40 -5.82 -1.74 2.15
C LEU A 40 -6.33 -1.27 0.79
N SER A 41 -7.42 -1.83 0.26
CA SER A 41 -7.97 -1.41 -1.04
C SER A 41 -8.41 0.05 -1.05
N PHE A 42 -8.91 0.57 0.05
CA PHE A 42 -9.25 1.99 0.15
C PHE A 42 -8.03 2.93 0.20
N SER A 43 -6.82 2.43 0.42
CA SER A 43 -5.60 3.23 0.29
C SER A 43 -5.31 3.63 -1.15
N MET A 44 -5.97 2.99 -2.13
CA MET A 44 -5.88 3.26 -3.57
C MET A 44 -7.07 4.08 -4.11
N HIS A 45 -8.04 4.41 -3.27
CA HIS A 45 -9.27 5.10 -3.66
C HIS A 45 -8.98 6.44 -4.38
N ASP A 46 -9.77 6.81 -5.39
CA ASP A 46 -9.57 8.03 -6.19
C ASP A 46 -9.55 9.31 -5.34
N SER A 47 -10.38 9.39 -4.32
CA SER A 47 -10.40 10.52 -3.40
C SER A 47 -9.19 10.57 -2.48
N GLY A 48 -8.33 11.58 -2.63
CA GLY A 48 -7.18 11.79 -1.75
C GLY A 48 -7.56 11.97 -0.27
N LYS A 49 -8.77 12.48 0.02
CA LYS A 49 -9.28 12.58 1.41
C LYS A 49 -9.55 11.20 2.01
N VAL A 50 -10.07 10.27 1.21
CA VAL A 50 -10.28 8.87 1.64
C VAL A 50 -8.94 8.19 1.87
N ARG A 51 -8.02 8.28 0.90
CA ARG A 51 -6.69 7.66 1.03
C ARG A 51 -5.96 8.10 2.30
N ARG A 52 -5.90 9.42 2.54
CA ARG A 52 -5.26 9.96 3.76
C ARG A 52 -5.92 9.43 5.02
N TYR A 53 -7.24 9.44 5.07
CA TYR A 53 -7.98 8.94 6.22
C TYR A 53 -7.69 7.46 6.51
N VAL A 54 -7.65 6.62 5.47
CA VAL A 54 -7.33 5.19 5.57
C VAL A 54 -5.91 5.00 6.10
N GLN A 55 -4.95 5.72 5.53
CA GLN A 55 -3.55 5.67 5.95
C GLN A 55 -3.39 6.01 7.42
N ASP A 56 -4.00 7.10 7.87
CA ASP A 56 -3.95 7.53 9.27
C ASP A 56 -4.67 6.55 10.21
N SER A 57 -5.76 5.92 9.74
CA SER A 57 -6.53 4.95 10.54
C SER A 57 -5.84 3.60 10.71
N ILE A 58 -5.11 3.13 9.70
CA ILE A 58 -4.43 1.82 9.74
C ILE A 58 -3.04 1.91 10.39
N GLN A 59 -2.42 3.08 10.40
CA GLN A 59 -1.05 3.25 10.90
C GLN A 59 -0.85 2.74 12.34
N PRO A 60 -1.71 3.02 13.33
CA PRO A 60 -1.53 2.49 14.69
C PRO A 60 -1.52 0.97 14.76
N LEU A 61 -2.30 0.30 13.90
CA LEU A 61 -2.31 -1.16 13.79
C LEU A 61 -0.99 -1.68 13.22
N LEU A 62 -0.46 -1.04 12.19
CA LEU A 62 0.83 -1.41 11.59
C LEU A 62 1.98 -1.22 12.58
N GLU A 63 2.00 -0.11 13.31
CA GLU A 63 2.98 0.17 14.36
C GLU A 63 2.92 -0.87 15.48
N TYR A 64 1.71 -1.26 15.89
CA TYR A 64 1.52 -2.30 16.91
C TYR A 64 2.05 -3.66 16.43
N HIS A 65 1.78 -4.04 15.16
CA HIS A 65 2.31 -5.27 14.57
C HIS A 65 3.83 -5.22 14.47
N ALA A 66 4.40 -4.14 13.96
CA ALA A 66 5.84 -3.97 13.81
C ALA A 66 6.56 -4.05 15.17
N LYS A 67 6.05 -3.35 16.19
CA LYS A 67 6.59 -3.35 17.56
C LYS A 67 6.62 -4.74 18.19
N ASN A 68 5.65 -5.60 17.87
CA ASN A 68 5.54 -6.94 18.40
C ASN A 68 6.14 -8.02 17.48
N GLY A 69 6.82 -7.64 16.39
CA GLY A 69 7.39 -8.57 15.41
C GLY A 69 6.33 -9.42 14.68
N PHE A 70 5.08 -8.94 14.63
CA PHE A 70 3.99 -9.67 14.01
C PHE A 70 3.94 -9.41 12.50
N VAL A 71 4.20 -10.44 11.71
CA VAL A 71 4.51 -10.32 10.29
C VAL A 71 3.30 -10.23 9.35
N PHE A 72 2.10 -10.44 9.84
CA PHE A 72 0.88 -10.53 9.02
C PHE A 72 0.67 -9.30 8.14
N SER A 73 0.72 -8.09 8.72
CA SER A 73 0.51 -6.84 7.98
C SER A 73 1.52 -6.69 6.84
N SER A 74 2.80 -6.89 7.13
CA SER A 74 3.88 -6.84 6.14
C SER A 74 3.64 -7.81 5.00
N LYS A 75 3.25 -9.04 5.31
CA LYS A 75 2.89 -10.08 4.33
C LYS A 75 1.76 -9.64 3.40
N GLN A 76 0.67 -9.06 3.95
CA GLN A 76 -0.47 -8.62 3.13
C GLN A 76 -0.11 -7.41 2.27
N ILE A 77 0.62 -6.43 2.84
CA ILE A 77 1.02 -5.21 2.14
C ILE A 77 1.95 -5.54 0.96
N VAL A 78 2.98 -6.36 1.18
CA VAL A 78 3.93 -6.72 0.11
C VAL A 78 3.26 -7.60 -0.95
N ARG A 79 2.33 -8.47 -0.57
CA ARG A 79 1.53 -9.25 -1.54
C ARG A 79 0.65 -8.35 -2.41
N GLN A 80 -0.02 -7.37 -1.83
CA GLN A 80 -0.85 -6.44 -2.59
C GLN A 80 0.01 -5.65 -3.57
N LEU A 81 1.19 -5.20 -3.16
CA LEU A 81 2.14 -4.54 -4.05
C LEU A 81 2.56 -5.45 -5.22
N ASP A 82 2.92 -6.71 -4.94
CA ASP A 82 3.30 -7.67 -5.99
C ASP A 82 2.15 -7.94 -6.98
N VAL A 83 0.90 -8.00 -6.50
CA VAL A 83 -0.28 -8.14 -7.37
C VAL A 83 -0.43 -6.94 -8.27
N LEU A 84 -0.41 -5.72 -7.71
CA LEU A 84 -0.54 -4.47 -8.49
C LEU A 84 0.56 -4.34 -9.54
N CYS A 85 1.79 -4.73 -9.20
CA CYS A 85 2.91 -4.70 -10.15
C CYS A 85 2.78 -5.73 -11.28
N LYS A 86 2.11 -6.87 -11.04
CA LYS A 86 1.85 -7.89 -12.06
C LYS A 86 0.68 -7.55 -12.97
N THR A 87 -0.30 -6.81 -12.46
CA THR A 87 -1.49 -6.38 -13.21
C THR A 87 -1.35 -4.96 -13.75
N PHE A 88 -0.17 -4.37 -13.61
CA PHE A 88 0.11 -3.02 -14.05
C PHE A 88 -0.13 -2.87 -15.56
N ASN A 89 -0.92 -1.88 -15.94
CA ASN A 89 -1.15 -1.47 -17.31
C ASN A 89 -1.20 0.07 -17.39
N GLU A 90 -1.10 0.61 -18.59
CA GLU A 90 -1.09 2.07 -18.81
C GLU A 90 -2.41 2.74 -18.43
N GLU A 91 -3.53 2.01 -18.43
CA GLU A 91 -4.85 2.56 -18.14
C GLU A 91 -5.10 2.71 -16.64
N ASP A 92 -4.57 1.77 -15.81
CA ASP A 92 -4.86 1.67 -14.37
C ASP A 92 -3.66 2.01 -13.45
N TYR A 93 -2.65 2.75 -13.98
CA TYR A 93 -1.44 3.06 -13.21
C TYR A 93 -1.70 3.88 -11.93
N HIS A 94 -2.81 4.61 -11.87
CA HIS A 94 -3.16 5.46 -10.73
C HIS A 94 -3.26 4.69 -9.40
N GLU A 95 -3.88 3.51 -9.41
CA GLU A 95 -4.01 2.67 -8.22
C GLU A 95 -2.63 2.24 -7.70
N THR A 96 -1.76 1.83 -8.61
CA THR A 96 -0.39 1.43 -8.27
C THR A 96 0.41 2.58 -7.68
N ILE A 97 0.33 3.78 -8.27
CA ILE A 97 0.99 4.98 -7.72
C ILE A 97 0.45 5.32 -6.34
N HIS A 98 -0.87 5.33 -6.15
CA HIS A 98 -1.46 5.60 -4.86
C HIS A 98 -1.00 4.61 -3.79
N TYR A 99 -0.89 3.33 -4.16
CA TYR A 99 -0.40 2.30 -3.25
C TYR A 99 1.10 2.45 -2.95
N LEU A 100 1.91 2.81 -3.94
CA LEU A 100 3.34 3.08 -3.74
C LEU A 100 3.56 4.24 -2.77
N VAL A 101 2.79 5.32 -2.89
CA VAL A 101 2.84 6.45 -1.94
C VAL A 101 2.47 6.01 -0.52
N PHE A 102 1.44 5.17 -0.37
CA PHE A 102 1.10 4.58 0.93
C PHE A 102 2.25 3.74 1.49
N VAL A 103 2.79 2.83 0.68
CA VAL A 103 3.87 1.92 1.08
C VAL A 103 5.15 2.69 1.43
N ALA A 104 5.47 3.78 0.71
CA ALA A 104 6.61 4.63 1.03
C ALA A 104 6.51 5.24 2.45
N ARG A 105 5.31 5.64 2.87
CA ARG A 105 5.07 6.19 4.22
C ARG A 105 5.24 5.17 5.34
N ILE A 106 5.02 3.90 5.07
CA ILE A 106 5.04 2.82 6.06
C ILE A 106 6.22 1.85 5.89
N CYS A 107 7.17 2.16 5.01
CA CYS A 107 8.27 1.23 4.69
C CYS A 107 9.08 0.83 5.93
N SER A 108 9.26 1.73 6.89
CA SER A 108 9.93 1.45 8.17
C SER A 108 9.17 0.46 9.07
N LEU A 109 7.88 0.24 8.83
CA LEU A 109 7.03 -0.69 9.56
C LEU A 109 6.96 -2.08 8.90
N ILE A 110 7.54 -2.23 7.71
CA ILE A 110 7.63 -3.52 7.03
C ILE A 110 8.65 -4.39 7.74
N HIS A 111 8.26 -5.61 8.09
CA HIS A 111 9.16 -6.56 8.73
C HIS A 111 10.30 -6.97 7.78
N SER A 112 11.52 -7.02 8.29
CA SER A 112 12.75 -7.23 7.51
C SER A 112 12.75 -8.50 6.66
N SER A 113 12.06 -9.56 7.10
CA SER A 113 11.92 -10.81 6.32
C SER A 113 11.27 -10.61 4.95
N PHE A 114 10.55 -9.50 4.74
CA PHE A 114 9.90 -9.17 3.46
C PHE A 114 10.71 -8.21 2.59
N TYR A 115 11.81 -7.65 3.08
CA TYR A 115 12.64 -6.73 2.30
C TYR A 115 13.12 -7.29 0.96
N PRO A 116 13.58 -8.54 0.84
CA PRO A 116 14.00 -9.07 -0.46
C PRO A 116 12.87 -9.04 -1.49
N LEU A 117 11.67 -9.49 -1.11
CA LEU A 117 10.50 -9.46 -1.99
C LEU A 117 10.05 -8.03 -2.28
N PHE A 118 10.04 -7.18 -1.27
CA PHE A 118 9.65 -5.77 -1.38
C PHE A 118 10.54 -5.03 -2.38
N PHE A 119 11.88 -5.09 -2.21
CA PHE A 119 12.82 -4.44 -3.13
C PHE A 119 12.79 -5.03 -4.53
N THR A 120 12.68 -6.37 -4.67
CA THR A 120 12.55 -7.01 -5.98
C THR A 120 11.30 -6.51 -6.72
N THR A 121 10.18 -6.33 -6.00
CA THR A 121 8.94 -5.83 -6.59
C THR A 121 9.07 -4.37 -7.01
N LEU A 122 9.69 -3.52 -6.17
CA LEU A 122 9.96 -2.12 -6.52
C LEU A 122 10.86 -1.99 -7.76
N LEU A 123 11.91 -2.81 -7.86
CA LEU A 123 12.80 -2.81 -9.02
C LEU A 123 12.06 -3.21 -10.31
N LYS A 124 11.13 -4.17 -10.25
CA LYS A 124 10.30 -4.53 -11.42
C LYS A 124 9.45 -3.35 -11.88
N VAL A 125 8.81 -2.63 -10.95
CA VAL A 125 8.04 -1.41 -11.28
C VAL A 125 8.95 -0.38 -11.95
N TYR A 126 10.13 -0.15 -11.38
CA TYR A 126 11.09 0.81 -11.92
C TYR A 126 11.51 0.43 -13.34
N CYS A 127 11.93 -0.82 -13.58
CA CYS A 127 12.33 -1.29 -14.91
C CYS A 127 11.19 -1.18 -15.92
N TYR A 128 9.96 -1.51 -15.53
CA TYR A 128 8.80 -1.38 -16.40
C TYR A 128 8.55 0.08 -16.81
N TYR A 129 8.69 1.02 -15.87
CA TYR A 129 8.59 2.45 -16.20
C TYR A 129 9.72 2.94 -17.09
N GLU A 130 10.96 2.44 -16.94
CA GLU A 130 12.05 2.80 -17.85
C GLU A 130 11.80 2.30 -19.28
N GLU A 131 11.29 1.08 -19.44
CA GLU A 131 10.94 0.53 -20.76
C GLU A 131 9.85 1.38 -21.44
N LEU A 132 8.78 1.73 -20.72
CA LEU A 132 7.71 2.60 -21.23
C LEU A 132 8.21 3.99 -21.66
N ILE A 133 9.16 4.56 -20.91
CA ILE A 133 9.73 5.88 -21.24
C ILE A 133 10.65 5.80 -22.45
N LEU A 134 11.35 4.69 -22.65
CA LEU A 134 12.24 4.48 -23.79
C LEU A 134 11.49 4.19 -25.09
N ASP A 135 10.37 3.45 -25.02
CA ASP A 135 9.50 3.16 -26.17
C ASP A 135 8.66 4.38 -26.60
N SER A 136 8.27 5.25 -25.64
CA SER A 136 7.61 6.51 -25.93
C SER A 136 8.66 7.57 -26.31
N SER A 137 9.22 7.49 -27.52
CA SER A 137 10.11 8.52 -28.10
C SER A 137 9.40 9.87 -28.35
N THR A 138 8.24 10.11 -27.73
CA THR A 138 7.45 11.35 -27.80
C THR A 138 7.00 11.77 -26.40
N SER A 139 7.69 12.79 -25.86
CA SER A 139 7.14 13.82 -24.97
C SER A 139 6.63 13.46 -23.57
N MET A 140 7.42 12.83 -22.69
CA MET A 140 7.09 12.91 -21.24
C MET A 140 8.32 12.99 -20.32
N PRO A 141 9.12 14.08 -20.33
CA PRO A 141 10.21 14.26 -19.36
C PRO A 141 9.70 14.58 -17.93
N TYR A 142 8.41 14.93 -17.77
CA TYR A 142 7.87 15.43 -16.49
C TYR A 142 7.52 14.33 -15.47
N VAL A 143 7.21 13.12 -15.90
CA VAL A 143 6.88 12.02 -14.98
C VAL A 143 8.13 11.53 -14.24
N ARG A 144 9.29 11.62 -14.87
CA ARG A 144 10.60 11.23 -14.30
C ARG A 144 10.99 12.09 -13.09
N LEU A 145 10.68 13.37 -13.12
CA LEU A 145 10.98 14.32 -12.04
C LEU A 145 9.94 14.29 -10.91
N SER A 146 8.66 14.09 -11.20
CA SER A 146 7.61 14.12 -10.17
C SER A 146 7.68 12.93 -9.22
N LEU A 147 8.06 11.74 -9.66
CA LEU A 147 8.23 10.59 -8.78
C LEU A 147 9.47 10.73 -7.88
N LEU A 148 10.57 11.29 -8.40
CA LEU A 148 11.78 11.55 -7.62
C LEU A 148 11.62 12.74 -6.67
N THR A 149 10.95 13.82 -7.08
CA THR A 149 10.70 14.98 -6.21
C THR A 149 9.68 14.68 -5.13
N THR A 150 8.62 13.92 -5.40
CA THR A 150 7.67 13.48 -4.36
C THR A 150 8.34 12.58 -3.33
N TYR A 151 9.38 11.86 -3.73
CA TYR A 151 10.17 11.01 -2.82
C TYR A 151 11.16 11.82 -1.97
N LEU A 152 11.71 12.92 -2.51
CA LEU A 152 12.70 13.77 -1.82
C LEU A 152 12.06 14.83 -0.92
N ASP A 153 10.86 15.30 -1.24
CA ASP A 153 10.11 16.28 -0.43
C ASP A 153 9.36 15.65 0.76
N SER A 154 9.48 14.32 0.94
CA SER A 154 8.84 13.56 2.04
C SER A 154 9.80 13.29 3.21
N TYR A 155 11.03 13.81 3.14
CA TYR A 155 12.05 13.78 4.20
C TYR A 155 12.36 15.24 4.69
#